data_1632ea1489779cf1a1d221d7cf4d9f08
#
_entry.id   1632ea1489779cf1a1d221d7cf4d9f08
#
_cell.length_a   1.000
_cell.length_b   1.000
_cell.length_c   1.000
_cell.angle_alpha   90.00
_cell.angle_beta   90.00
_cell.angle_gamma   90.00
#
_symmetry.space_group_name_H-M   'P 1'
#
loop_
_entity.id
_entity.type
_entity.pdbx_description
1 polymer ?
#
loop_
_entity_poly.entity_id
_entity_poly.type
_entity_poly.pdbx_seq_one_letter_code
_entity_poly.pdbx_strand_id
1 'polypeptide(L)'
;SRMREIQIENKTIGLDYPTYFVADVAANHDGDLGRAKDLIYLCADAGADAAKFQNFLAKTIVSDRAFKTIGKQLSHQAEWKDSVYDVYDKASLPIIWTETLRDTCIDAGIDYMTTPYDLSLIPALSEYVSAWKIGSGDITWHEMIQALSLSDKPLLIATGASNMNEVELAMNLILKNKSDVVLMQCNTNYTASLDNFKYIELNVLKEYRKKYPDIVLGLSDHTPGHATVLGSIALGARVIEKHFTDDNTRKGPDHKFSMNPKSWRDMVGRSRELEYALGTGVKKIMDNEKDSVVVQRRALCASHNLNKGHIITSDDLVALRPCTSEGIEPYKISQLIGKTINCEIINGENITESMLVQ
;
A
#
# COMPACT_ATOMS: atom_id res chain seq x y z
N SER A 1 -1.87 19.57 -3.97
CA SER A 1 -1.49 19.41 -2.56
C SER A 1 -1.00 17.99 -2.30
N ARG A 2 -0.20 17.85 -1.27
CA ARG A 2 0.34 16.57 -0.85
C ARG A 2 -0.55 15.93 0.21
N MET A 3 -0.50 14.60 0.29
CA MET A 3 -1.10 13.85 1.38
C MET A 3 -0.50 14.31 2.72
N ARG A 4 -1.36 14.51 3.72
CA ARG A 4 -0.94 14.88 5.07
C ARG A 4 -0.14 13.75 5.70
N GLU A 5 0.91 14.10 6.42
CA GLU A 5 1.62 13.14 7.25
C GLU A 5 0.88 12.96 8.57
N ILE A 6 0.80 11.72 9.05
CA ILE A 6 0.25 11.42 10.36
C ILE A 6 1.26 10.62 11.18
N GLN A 7 1.07 10.63 12.50
CA GLN A 7 1.89 9.85 13.43
C GLN A 7 1.06 8.76 14.07
N ILE A 8 1.60 7.54 14.08
CA ILE A 8 1.12 6.44 14.93
C ILE A 8 2.29 6.04 15.80
N GLU A 9 2.21 6.34 17.11
CA GLU A 9 3.30 6.21 18.05
C GLU A 9 4.55 6.94 17.52
N ASN A 10 5.67 6.25 17.36
CA ASN A 10 6.93 6.84 16.85
C ASN A 10 7.10 6.73 15.33
N LYS A 11 6.08 6.31 14.61
CA LYS A 11 6.14 6.14 13.15
C LYS A 11 5.40 7.24 12.43
N THR A 12 6.03 7.81 11.40
CA THR A 12 5.41 8.78 10.50
C THR A 12 4.89 8.05 9.27
N ILE A 13 3.67 8.36 8.86
CA ILE A 13 3.01 7.78 7.69
C ILE A 13 2.71 8.90 6.69
N GLY A 14 3.11 8.71 5.46
CA GLY A 14 2.92 9.67 4.37
C GLY A 14 3.60 9.17 3.10
N LEU A 15 3.50 9.96 2.02
CA LEU A 15 4.02 9.56 0.71
C LEU A 15 5.54 9.37 0.69
N ASP A 16 6.28 10.08 1.53
CA ASP A 16 7.73 10.01 1.60
C ASP A 16 8.25 9.01 2.63
N TYR A 17 7.37 8.27 3.26
CA TYR A 17 7.70 7.34 4.34
C TYR A 17 7.33 5.92 3.96
N PRO A 18 7.92 4.91 4.61
CA PRO A 18 7.59 3.51 4.33
C PRO A 18 6.11 3.22 4.59
N THR A 19 5.53 2.36 3.76
CA THR A 19 4.17 1.86 3.96
C THR A 19 4.05 1.20 5.32
N TYR A 20 2.97 1.51 6.03
CA TYR A 20 2.64 0.98 7.35
C TYR A 20 1.75 -0.26 7.19
N PHE A 21 2.19 -1.38 7.74
CA PHE A 21 1.50 -2.66 7.62
C PHE A 21 0.78 -3.04 8.90
N VAL A 22 -0.53 -3.25 8.80
CA VAL A 22 -1.38 -3.71 9.91
C VAL A 22 -1.70 -5.18 9.70
N ALA A 23 -1.22 -6.03 10.59
CA ALA A 23 -1.55 -7.44 10.58
C ALA A 23 -2.82 -7.67 11.39
N ASP A 24 -3.91 -8.05 10.73
CA ASP A 24 -5.17 -8.34 11.37
C ASP A 24 -5.20 -9.78 11.86
N VAL A 25 -4.96 -9.96 13.14
CA VAL A 25 -5.03 -11.27 13.80
C VAL A 25 -6.49 -11.75 13.85
N ALA A 26 -7.44 -10.81 13.93
CA ALA A 26 -8.87 -11.14 14.00
C ALA A 26 -9.16 -12.21 15.05
N ALA A 27 -9.83 -13.29 14.68
CA ALA A 27 -10.14 -14.40 15.56
C ALA A 27 -9.10 -15.53 15.54
N ASN A 28 -7.97 -15.35 14.87
CA ASN A 28 -6.96 -16.40 14.69
C ASN A 28 -6.22 -16.77 15.98
N HIS A 29 -6.45 -16.04 17.08
CA HIS A 29 -5.95 -16.41 18.41
C HIS A 29 -6.66 -17.65 18.97
N ASP A 30 -7.78 -18.06 18.39
CA ASP A 30 -8.57 -19.26 18.79
C ASP A 30 -8.96 -19.30 20.28
N GLY A 31 -9.13 -18.12 20.91
CA GLY A 31 -9.49 -18.03 22.32
C GLY A 31 -8.34 -18.32 23.31
N ASP A 32 -7.11 -18.35 22.82
CA ASP A 32 -5.90 -18.70 23.60
C ASP A 32 -4.96 -17.49 23.69
N LEU A 33 -4.73 -17.00 24.91
CA LEU A 33 -3.86 -15.85 25.14
C LEU A 33 -2.42 -16.13 24.71
N GLY A 34 -1.90 -17.33 24.98
CA GLY A 34 -0.56 -17.72 24.55
C GLY A 34 -0.40 -17.65 23.04
N ARG A 35 -1.39 -18.14 22.31
CA ARG A 35 -1.42 -18.03 20.83
C ARG A 35 -1.47 -16.59 20.37
N ALA A 36 -2.31 -15.77 21.00
CA ALA A 36 -2.40 -14.34 20.65
C ALA A 36 -1.04 -13.65 20.79
N LYS A 37 -0.30 -13.93 21.86
CA LYS A 37 1.06 -13.41 22.08
C LYS A 37 2.04 -13.92 21.03
N ASP A 38 2.03 -15.22 20.74
CA ASP A 38 2.89 -15.81 19.72
C ASP A 38 2.64 -15.21 18.34
N LEU A 39 1.37 -14.98 17.99
CA LEU A 39 1.00 -14.35 16.73
C LEU A 39 1.54 -12.92 16.64
N ILE A 40 1.57 -12.17 17.73
CA ILE A 40 2.17 -10.82 17.74
C ILE A 40 3.65 -10.88 17.36
N TYR A 41 4.43 -11.79 17.95
CA TYR A 41 5.84 -11.94 17.60
C TYR A 41 6.03 -12.37 16.15
N LEU A 42 5.19 -13.28 15.65
CA LEU A 42 5.24 -13.70 14.24
C LEU A 42 4.88 -12.54 13.29
N CYS A 43 3.90 -11.72 13.63
CA CYS A 43 3.57 -10.51 12.87
C CYS A 43 4.78 -9.58 12.76
N ALA A 44 5.43 -9.30 13.89
CA ALA A 44 6.60 -8.44 13.94
C ALA A 44 7.74 -9.00 13.07
N ASP A 45 8.03 -10.29 13.19
CA ASP A 45 9.06 -10.95 12.39
C ASP A 45 8.75 -10.93 10.90
N ALA A 46 7.48 -10.93 10.52
CA ALA A 46 7.05 -10.88 9.13
C ALA A 46 7.06 -9.45 8.55
N GLY A 47 7.38 -8.44 9.37
CA GLY A 47 7.51 -7.05 8.92
C GLY A 47 6.28 -6.18 9.15
N ALA A 48 5.31 -6.63 9.93
CA ALA A 48 4.17 -5.80 10.31
C ALA A 48 4.59 -4.66 11.25
N ASP A 49 3.92 -3.52 11.12
CA ASP A 49 4.11 -2.37 12.00
C ASP A 49 3.13 -2.37 13.17
N ALA A 50 2.01 -3.06 13.02
CA ALA A 50 1.00 -3.22 14.06
C ALA A 50 0.36 -4.59 14.00
N ALA A 51 -0.09 -5.08 15.14
CA ALA A 51 -1.02 -6.20 15.24
C ALA A 51 -2.39 -5.64 15.66
N LYS A 52 -3.42 -6.04 14.94
CA LYS A 52 -4.78 -5.58 15.18
C LYS A 52 -5.66 -6.73 15.67
N PHE A 53 -6.43 -6.45 16.68
CA PHE A 53 -7.41 -7.35 17.27
C PHE A 53 -8.82 -6.77 17.13
N GLN A 54 -9.80 -7.51 17.62
CA GLN A 54 -11.21 -7.12 17.56
C GLN A 54 -11.81 -7.29 18.95
N ASN A 55 -12.43 -6.23 19.47
CA ASN A 55 -13.11 -6.26 20.76
C ASN A 55 -14.62 -6.14 20.55
N PHE A 56 -15.34 -7.19 20.83
CA PHE A 56 -16.80 -7.26 20.69
C PHE A 56 -17.42 -8.20 21.71
N LEU A 57 -18.73 -8.04 21.88
CA LEU A 57 -19.59 -8.98 22.60
C LEU A 57 -20.59 -9.53 21.58
N ALA A 58 -20.78 -10.83 21.53
CA ALA A 58 -21.68 -11.46 20.55
C ALA A 58 -23.09 -10.85 20.59
N LYS A 59 -23.63 -10.61 21.77
CA LYS A 59 -25.00 -10.08 21.96
C LYS A 59 -25.15 -8.62 21.48
N THR A 60 -24.06 -7.85 21.37
CA THR A 60 -24.11 -6.45 20.96
C THR A 60 -23.61 -6.22 19.54
N ILE A 61 -23.04 -7.25 18.88
CA ILE A 61 -22.58 -7.15 17.49
C ILE A 61 -23.53 -7.85 16.52
N VAL A 62 -24.16 -8.97 16.91
CA VAL A 62 -25.07 -9.72 16.04
C VAL A 62 -26.41 -9.98 16.71
N SER A 63 -27.48 -9.90 15.91
CA SER A 63 -28.81 -10.35 16.33
C SER A 63 -28.96 -11.80 15.93
N ASP A 64 -28.94 -12.69 16.91
CA ASP A 64 -29.17 -14.13 16.70
C ASP A 64 -30.53 -14.40 16.03
N ARG A 65 -31.56 -13.68 16.47
CA ARG A 65 -32.92 -13.79 15.90
C ARG A 65 -32.95 -13.37 14.43
N ALA A 66 -32.28 -12.24 14.07
CA ALA A 66 -32.26 -11.75 12.70
C ALA A 66 -31.53 -12.72 11.78
N PHE A 67 -30.43 -13.31 12.22
CA PHE A 67 -29.69 -14.31 11.44
C PHE A 67 -30.53 -15.58 11.25
N LYS A 68 -31.24 -16.02 12.28
CA LYS A 68 -32.14 -17.18 12.18
C LYS A 68 -33.32 -16.90 11.24
N THR A 69 -33.80 -15.65 11.19
CA THR A 69 -34.91 -15.24 10.31
C THR A 69 -34.49 -15.26 8.84
N ILE A 70 -33.22 -14.90 8.52
CA ILE A 70 -32.67 -15.02 7.15
C ILE A 70 -32.73 -16.48 6.67
N GLY A 71 -32.62 -17.44 7.59
CA GLY A 71 -32.74 -18.88 7.30
C GLY A 71 -31.52 -19.53 6.72
N LYS A 72 -30.45 -18.73 6.41
CA LYS A 72 -29.17 -19.22 5.92
C LYS A 72 -28.05 -18.24 6.26
N GLN A 73 -26.84 -18.76 6.33
CA GLN A 73 -25.62 -17.95 6.47
C GLN A 73 -25.12 -17.54 5.09
N LEU A 74 -24.60 -16.32 4.95
CA LEU A 74 -24.15 -15.74 3.70
C LEU A 74 -22.62 -15.53 3.70
N SER A 75 -22.03 -15.33 2.49
CA SER A 75 -20.61 -15.07 2.32
C SER A 75 -19.76 -16.17 2.97
N HIS A 76 -18.59 -15.82 3.56
CA HIS A 76 -17.75 -16.80 4.24
C HIS A 76 -18.44 -17.47 5.44
N GLN A 77 -19.46 -16.83 6.01
CA GLN A 77 -20.24 -17.37 7.13
C GLN A 77 -21.02 -18.64 6.76
N ALA A 78 -21.33 -18.84 5.47
CA ALA A 78 -22.05 -20.02 5.00
C ALA A 78 -21.29 -21.32 5.24
N GLU A 79 -19.96 -21.27 5.43
CA GLU A 79 -19.14 -22.44 5.71
C GLU A 79 -19.09 -22.80 7.20
N TRP A 80 -19.65 -21.96 8.09
CA TRP A 80 -19.62 -22.18 9.52
C TRP A 80 -20.62 -23.24 9.94
N LYS A 81 -20.18 -24.19 10.77
CA LYS A 81 -21.02 -25.28 11.30
C LYS A 81 -21.95 -24.79 12.39
N ASP A 82 -21.47 -23.88 13.25
CA ASP A 82 -22.26 -23.31 14.33
C ASP A 82 -23.08 -22.12 13.83
N SER A 83 -24.02 -21.63 14.61
CA SER A 83 -24.74 -20.39 14.32
C SER A 83 -23.76 -19.23 14.26
N VAL A 84 -24.11 -18.17 13.52
CA VAL A 84 -23.31 -16.95 13.45
C VAL A 84 -23.05 -16.38 14.85
N TYR A 85 -24.08 -16.34 15.70
CA TYR A 85 -23.93 -15.85 17.07
C TYR A 85 -22.90 -16.66 17.86
N ASP A 86 -22.95 -17.98 17.80
CA ASP A 86 -22.04 -18.86 18.55
C ASP A 86 -20.60 -18.72 18.08
N VAL A 87 -20.38 -18.53 16.76
CA VAL A 87 -19.05 -18.28 16.22
C VAL A 87 -18.49 -16.97 16.75
N TYR A 88 -19.28 -15.90 16.76
CA TYR A 88 -18.83 -14.61 17.34
C TYR A 88 -18.54 -14.74 18.83
N ASP A 89 -19.40 -15.44 19.57
CA ASP A 89 -19.19 -15.61 21.01
C ASP A 89 -17.86 -16.33 21.31
N LYS A 90 -17.56 -17.41 20.58
CA LYS A 90 -16.29 -18.15 20.73
C LYS A 90 -15.08 -17.36 20.27
N ALA A 91 -15.24 -16.47 19.31
CA ALA A 91 -14.16 -15.67 18.74
C ALA A 91 -13.88 -14.37 19.51
N SER A 92 -14.69 -14.04 20.53
CA SER A 92 -14.53 -12.82 21.31
C SER A 92 -13.18 -12.78 22.03
N LEU A 93 -12.62 -11.56 22.13
CA LEU A 93 -11.36 -11.31 22.81
C LEU A 93 -11.66 -10.80 24.23
N PRO A 94 -11.24 -11.51 25.28
CA PRO A 94 -11.46 -11.03 26.65
C PRO A 94 -10.78 -9.68 26.86
N ILE A 95 -11.51 -8.70 27.35
CA ILE A 95 -11.01 -7.33 27.57
C ILE A 95 -9.84 -7.33 28.55
N ILE A 96 -9.79 -8.26 29.48
CA ILE A 96 -8.70 -8.39 30.45
C ILE A 96 -7.35 -8.71 29.81
N TRP A 97 -7.33 -9.20 28.59
CA TRP A 97 -6.08 -9.47 27.86
C TRP A 97 -5.44 -8.22 27.27
N THR A 98 -6.14 -7.11 27.21
CA THR A 98 -5.72 -5.91 26.47
C THR A 98 -4.34 -5.40 26.88
N GLU A 99 -4.11 -5.22 28.19
CA GLU A 99 -2.81 -4.76 28.66
C GLU A 99 -1.68 -5.70 28.29
N THR A 100 -1.89 -7.01 28.45
CA THR A 100 -0.90 -8.04 28.10
C THR A 100 -0.60 -8.02 26.61
N LEU A 101 -1.61 -7.90 25.76
CA LEU A 101 -1.42 -7.85 24.30
C LEU A 101 -0.69 -6.57 23.89
N ARG A 102 -1.06 -5.43 24.46
CA ARG A 102 -0.36 -4.16 24.22
C ARG A 102 1.12 -4.26 24.63
N ASP A 103 1.39 -4.80 25.81
CA ASP A 103 2.76 -4.95 26.32
C ASP A 103 3.57 -5.92 25.44
N THR A 104 2.95 -6.98 24.94
CA THR A 104 3.57 -7.91 24.00
C THR A 104 3.93 -7.21 22.69
N CYS A 105 3.06 -6.36 22.17
CA CYS A 105 3.34 -5.55 20.98
C CYS A 105 4.54 -4.63 21.21
N ILE A 106 4.59 -3.96 22.35
CA ILE A 106 5.73 -3.08 22.71
C ILE A 106 7.03 -3.90 22.75
N ASP A 107 7.02 -5.07 23.39
CA ASP A 107 8.17 -5.95 23.45
C ASP A 107 8.62 -6.42 22.06
N ALA A 108 7.67 -6.70 21.18
CA ALA A 108 7.93 -7.08 19.79
C ALA A 108 8.33 -5.90 18.89
N GLY A 109 8.24 -4.67 19.36
CA GLY A 109 8.58 -3.47 18.60
C GLY A 109 7.53 -3.04 17.60
N ILE A 110 6.27 -3.40 17.80
CA ILE A 110 5.14 -3.02 16.94
C ILE A 110 4.03 -2.34 17.75
N ASP A 111 3.07 -1.77 17.04
CA ASP A 111 1.95 -1.07 17.64
C ASP A 111 0.77 -2.01 17.90
N TYR A 112 -0.08 -1.64 18.84
CA TYR A 112 -1.31 -2.36 19.18
C TYR A 112 -2.51 -1.59 18.69
N MET A 113 -3.39 -2.26 17.93
CA MET A 113 -4.63 -1.68 17.42
C MET A 113 -5.81 -2.61 17.70
N THR A 114 -6.99 -2.01 17.74
CA THR A 114 -8.22 -2.76 17.80
C THR A 114 -9.33 -2.09 17.01
N THR A 115 -10.30 -2.91 16.58
CA THR A 115 -11.61 -2.44 16.19
C THR A 115 -12.54 -2.65 17.37
N PRO A 116 -13.10 -1.59 17.97
CA PRO A 116 -14.14 -1.74 18.99
C PRO A 116 -15.49 -1.88 18.29
N TYR A 117 -16.23 -2.90 18.66
CA TYR A 117 -17.56 -3.13 18.12
C TYR A 117 -18.66 -2.83 19.13
N ASP A 118 -18.29 -2.26 20.26
CA ASP A 118 -19.21 -1.87 21.31
C ASP A 118 -18.77 -0.55 21.91
N LEU A 119 -19.67 0.42 21.96
CA LEU A 119 -19.38 1.76 22.49
C LEU A 119 -18.89 1.72 23.93
N SER A 120 -19.41 0.79 24.72
CA SER A 120 -19.03 0.67 26.14
C SER A 120 -17.58 0.22 26.35
N LEU A 121 -16.94 -0.36 25.32
CA LEU A 121 -15.56 -0.83 25.41
C LEU A 121 -14.53 0.29 25.17
N ILE A 122 -14.93 1.41 24.57
CA ILE A 122 -14.01 2.48 24.20
C ILE A 122 -13.20 3.01 25.40
N PRO A 123 -13.82 3.34 26.54
CA PRO A 123 -13.05 3.86 27.68
C PRO A 123 -11.98 2.89 28.20
N ALA A 124 -12.28 1.60 28.22
CA ALA A 124 -11.35 0.58 28.70
C ALA A 124 -10.20 0.32 27.75
N LEU A 125 -10.37 0.58 26.45
CA LEU A 125 -9.37 0.33 25.42
C LEU A 125 -8.52 1.56 25.10
N SER A 126 -9.03 2.75 25.37
CA SER A 126 -8.47 4.01 24.88
C SER A 126 -7.01 4.24 25.26
N GLU A 127 -6.60 3.89 26.47
CA GLU A 127 -5.23 4.09 26.94
C GLU A 127 -4.23 3.07 26.34
N TYR A 128 -4.72 1.97 25.78
CA TYR A 128 -3.87 0.89 25.32
C TYR A 128 -3.62 0.90 23.81
N VAL A 129 -4.52 1.46 23.03
CA VAL A 129 -4.39 1.44 21.56
C VAL A 129 -3.49 2.52 21.03
N SER A 130 -2.74 2.21 19.97
CA SER A 130 -1.97 3.20 19.20
C SER A 130 -2.87 3.94 18.21
N ALA A 131 -3.92 3.28 17.72
CA ALA A 131 -4.91 3.81 16.78
C ALA A 131 -6.17 2.97 16.85
N TRP A 132 -7.27 3.52 16.34
CA TRP A 132 -8.55 2.84 16.20
C TRP A 132 -8.79 2.41 14.77
N LYS A 133 -9.50 1.30 14.58
CA LYS A 133 -9.99 0.89 13.27
C LYS A 133 -11.50 0.74 13.28
N ILE A 134 -12.16 1.32 12.29
CA ILE A 134 -13.56 1.06 11.98
C ILE A 134 -13.61 0.11 10.78
N GLY A 135 -14.19 -1.07 10.98
CA GLY A 135 -14.38 -2.04 9.92
C GLY A 135 -15.47 -1.63 8.94
N SER A 136 -15.41 -2.16 7.72
CA SER A 136 -16.34 -1.83 6.64
C SER A 136 -17.81 -1.99 7.02
N GLY A 137 -18.12 -3.01 7.82
CA GLY A 137 -19.49 -3.28 8.27
C GLY A 137 -20.11 -2.20 9.15
N ASP A 138 -19.29 -1.30 9.70
CA ASP A 138 -19.75 -0.26 10.62
C ASP A 138 -19.67 1.15 10.03
N ILE A 139 -19.42 1.29 8.73
CA ILE A 139 -19.32 2.62 8.10
C ILE A 139 -20.62 3.43 8.20
N THR A 140 -21.74 2.79 8.36
CA THR A 140 -23.04 3.45 8.55
C THR A 140 -23.43 3.63 10.02
N TRP A 141 -22.61 3.15 10.95
CA TRP A 141 -22.87 3.30 12.38
C TRP A 141 -22.25 4.61 12.89
N HIS A 142 -22.95 5.70 12.63
CA HIS A 142 -22.42 7.05 12.88
C HIS A 142 -22.15 7.34 14.35
N GLU A 143 -22.87 6.72 15.27
CA GLU A 143 -22.60 6.90 16.70
C GLU A 143 -21.19 6.41 17.07
N MET A 144 -20.75 5.26 16.56
CA MET A 144 -19.40 4.75 16.76
C MET A 144 -18.38 5.65 16.08
N ILE A 145 -18.63 6.06 14.84
CA ILE A 145 -17.73 6.94 14.08
C ILE A 145 -17.54 8.26 14.82
N GLN A 146 -18.61 8.86 15.30
CA GLN A 146 -18.58 10.09 16.07
C GLN A 146 -17.75 9.91 17.35
N ALA A 147 -17.98 8.83 18.09
CA ALA A 147 -17.26 8.57 19.33
C ALA A 147 -15.75 8.44 19.10
N LEU A 148 -15.35 7.69 18.09
CA LEU A 148 -13.93 7.50 17.78
C LEU A 148 -13.29 8.75 17.17
N SER A 149 -14.05 9.56 16.45
CA SER A 149 -13.54 10.81 15.87
C SER A 149 -13.19 11.86 16.95
N LEU A 150 -13.79 11.73 18.13
CA LEU A 150 -13.48 12.61 19.28
C LEU A 150 -12.28 12.10 20.10
N SER A 151 -11.77 10.91 19.81
CA SER A 151 -10.57 10.39 20.45
C SER A 151 -9.33 11.13 19.97
N ASP A 152 -8.30 11.19 20.80
CA ASP A 152 -7.00 11.76 20.47
C ASP A 152 -6.10 10.80 19.69
N LYS A 153 -6.56 9.57 19.43
CA LYS A 153 -5.82 8.56 18.67
C LYS A 153 -6.15 8.64 17.18
N PRO A 154 -5.18 8.29 16.31
CA PRO A 154 -5.46 8.18 14.88
C PRO A 154 -6.59 7.18 14.58
N LEU A 155 -7.30 7.41 13.49
CA LEU A 155 -8.46 6.60 13.10
C LEU A 155 -8.31 6.07 11.68
N LEU A 156 -8.39 4.76 11.55
CA LEU A 156 -8.43 4.06 10.26
C LEU A 156 -9.88 3.64 9.97
N ILE A 157 -10.36 3.89 8.76
CA ILE A 157 -11.71 3.48 8.35
C ILE A 157 -11.65 2.76 7.01
N ALA A 158 -12.23 1.55 6.98
CA ALA A 158 -12.39 0.78 5.75
C ALA A 158 -13.77 1.01 5.14
N THR A 159 -13.84 0.92 3.82
CA THR A 159 -15.01 1.35 3.03
C THR A 159 -15.63 0.23 2.17
N GLY A 160 -15.45 -1.03 2.57
CA GLY A 160 -16.07 -2.14 1.85
C GLY A 160 -17.58 -2.13 1.97
N ALA A 161 -18.27 -2.74 1.01
CA ALA A 161 -19.74 -2.89 0.96
C ALA A 161 -20.46 -1.55 1.17
N SER A 162 -19.91 -0.45 0.64
CA SER A 162 -20.48 0.89 0.75
C SER A 162 -20.34 1.65 -0.56
N ASN A 163 -21.19 2.63 -0.76
CA ASN A 163 -21.11 3.55 -1.89
C ASN A 163 -20.42 4.86 -1.49
N MET A 164 -20.13 5.71 -2.49
CA MET A 164 -19.43 6.96 -2.24
C MET A 164 -20.18 7.89 -1.31
N ASN A 165 -21.52 7.93 -1.39
CA ASN A 165 -22.32 8.77 -0.50
C ASN A 165 -22.14 8.36 0.97
N GLU A 166 -22.12 7.08 1.24
CA GLU A 166 -21.90 6.55 2.60
C GLU A 166 -20.50 6.86 3.11
N VAL A 167 -19.49 6.77 2.23
CA VAL A 167 -18.12 7.18 2.56
C VAL A 167 -18.06 8.67 2.90
N GLU A 168 -18.70 9.52 2.09
CA GLU A 168 -18.72 10.97 2.32
C GLU A 168 -19.41 11.33 3.64
N LEU A 169 -20.52 10.68 3.97
CA LEU A 169 -21.21 10.91 5.24
C LEU A 169 -20.29 10.58 6.42
N ALA A 170 -19.60 9.44 6.37
CA ALA A 170 -18.66 9.04 7.42
C ALA A 170 -17.48 10.01 7.52
N MET A 171 -16.87 10.36 6.40
CA MET A 171 -15.73 11.28 6.38
C MET A 171 -16.10 12.67 6.85
N ASN A 172 -17.29 13.18 6.51
CA ASN A 172 -17.76 14.46 7.00
C ASN A 172 -17.85 14.49 8.54
N LEU A 173 -18.34 13.40 9.15
CA LEU A 173 -18.36 13.29 10.61
C LEU A 173 -16.96 13.32 11.21
N ILE A 174 -16.05 12.54 10.63
CA ILE A 174 -14.69 12.41 11.16
C ILE A 174 -13.93 13.72 11.02
N LEU A 175 -13.96 14.34 9.85
CA LEU A 175 -13.16 15.52 9.53
C LEU A 175 -13.59 16.78 10.28
N LYS A 176 -14.78 16.79 10.88
CA LYS A 176 -15.17 17.87 11.82
C LYS A 176 -14.31 17.86 13.07
N ASN A 177 -13.78 16.71 13.47
CA ASN A 177 -13.15 16.53 14.77
C ASN A 177 -11.66 16.20 14.68
N LYS A 178 -11.19 15.61 13.59
CA LYS A 178 -9.79 15.19 13.44
C LYS A 178 -9.37 15.11 11.98
N SER A 179 -8.06 15.12 11.75
CA SER A 179 -7.46 14.99 10.42
C SER A 179 -6.43 13.84 10.35
N ASP A 180 -6.05 13.23 11.45
CA ASP A 180 -5.17 12.06 11.48
C ASP A 180 -5.99 10.78 11.22
N VAL A 181 -6.43 10.67 9.98
CA VAL A 181 -7.35 9.64 9.47
C VAL A 181 -6.71 8.92 8.31
N VAL A 182 -6.96 7.61 8.22
CA VAL A 182 -6.61 6.80 7.05
C VAL A 182 -7.89 6.29 6.42
N LEU A 183 -8.12 6.64 5.16
CA LEU A 183 -9.26 6.19 4.37
C LEU A 183 -8.84 5.00 3.52
N MET A 184 -9.45 3.84 3.75
CA MET A 184 -8.99 2.57 3.19
C MET A 184 -10.00 1.98 2.23
N GLN A 185 -9.60 1.78 0.97
CA GLN A 185 -10.40 0.99 0.03
C GLN A 185 -10.45 -0.46 0.49
N CYS A 186 -11.60 -1.09 0.33
CA CYS A 186 -11.83 -2.46 0.75
C CYS A 186 -12.93 -3.11 -0.09
N ASN A 187 -12.80 -4.40 -0.34
CA ASN A 187 -13.89 -5.27 -0.76
C ASN A 187 -14.09 -6.33 0.34
N THR A 188 -15.30 -6.46 0.84
CA THR A 188 -15.60 -7.29 2.02
C THR A 188 -15.87 -8.76 1.70
N ASN A 189 -15.56 -9.21 0.50
CA ASN A 189 -15.69 -10.63 0.20
C ASN A 189 -14.46 -11.39 0.74
N TYR A 190 -14.70 -12.32 1.65
CA TYR A 190 -13.67 -13.08 2.36
C TYR A 190 -13.35 -14.43 1.72
N THR A 191 -13.79 -14.69 0.48
CA THR A 191 -13.42 -15.92 -0.23
C THR A 191 -12.05 -15.76 -0.86
N ALA A 192 -11.24 -16.82 -0.83
CA ALA A 192 -9.89 -16.81 -1.43
C ALA A 192 -9.91 -17.05 -2.95
N SER A 193 -11.05 -16.86 -3.61
CA SER A 193 -11.17 -17.05 -5.04
C SER A 193 -10.42 -15.99 -5.83
N LEU A 194 -9.70 -16.40 -6.88
CA LEU A 194 -9.03 -15.48 -7.80
C LEU A 194 -10.02 -14.58 -8.56
N ASP A 195 -11.27 -15.01 -8.70
CA ASP A 195 -12.31 -14.18 -9.33
C ASP A 195 -12.59 -12.90 -8.55
N ASN A 196 -12.26 -12.85 -7.27
CA ASN A 196 -12.47 -11.66 -6.45
C ASN A 196 -11.60 -10.48 -6.86
N PHE A 197 -10.49 -10.71 -7.56
CA PHE A 197 -9.62 -9.61 -7.99
C PHE A 197 -10.36 -8.57 -8.82
N LYS A 198 -11.30 -8.98 -9.67
CA LYS A 198 -12.06 -8.05 -10.52
C LYS A 198 -12.99 -7.10 -9.75
N TYR A 199 -13.22 -7.35 -8.47
CA TYR A 199 -14.11 -6.53 -7.62
C TYR A 199 -13.36 -5.61 -6.66
N ILE A 200 -12.03 -5.65 -6.63
CA ILE A 200 -11.24 -4.89 -5.64
C ILE A 200 -11.28 -3.39 -5.92
N GLU A 201 -11.38 -2.98 -7.17
CA GLU A 201 -11.56 -1.57 -7.56
C GLU A 201 -10.48 -0.65 -6.98
N LEU A 202 -9.21 -0.98 -7.19
CA LEU A 202 -8.10 -0.14 -6.74
C LEU A 202 -8.19 1.30 -7.26
N ASN A 203 -8.81 1.49 -8.42
CA ASN A 203 -8.99 2.82 -8.99
C ASN A 203 -9.85 3.76 -8.14
N VAL A 204 -10.61 3.23 -7.17
CA VAL A 204 -11.33 4.06 -6.19
C VAL A 204 -10.35 4.93 -5.41
N LEU A 205 -9.12 4.47 -5.19
CA LEU A 205 -8.08 5.28 -4.54
C LEU A 205 -7.81 6.58 -5.29
N LYS A 206 -7.93 6.60 -6.61
CA LYS A 206 -7.80 7.82 -7.41
C LYS A 206 -8.93 8.81 -7.10
N GLU A 207 -10.16 8.31 -6.91
CA GLU A 207 -11.31 9.14 -6.55
C GLU A 207 -11.17 9.68 -5.13
N TYR A 208 -10.68 8.86 -4.20
CA TYR A 208 -10.40 9.32 -2.84
C TYR A 208 -9.33 10.41 -2.83
N ARG A 209 -8.29 10.30 -3.66
CA ARG A 209 -7.26 11.33 -3.76
C ARG A 209 -7.84 12.67 -4.23
N LYS A 210 -8.78 12.64 -5.17
CA LYS A 210 -9.43 13.86 -5.66
C LYS A 210 -10.31 14.52 -4.60
N LYS A 211 -11.09 13.72 -3.87
CA LYS A 211 -12.03 14.21 -2.85
C LYS A 211 -11.33 14.61 -1.56
N TYR A 212 -10.28 13.90 -1.19
CA TYR A 212 -9.58 14.04 0.09
C TYR A 212 -8.07 14.12 -0.14
N PRO A 213 -7.59 15.20 -0.78
CA PRO A 213 -6.18 15.30 -1.21
C PRO A 213 -5.19 15.26 -0.05
N ASP A 214 -5.61 15.64 1.16
CA ASP A 214 -4.75 15.72 2.33
C ASP A 214 -4.81 14.45 3.21
N ILE A 215 -5.74 13.54 2.94
CA ILE A 215 -5.96 12.37 3.80
C ILE A 215 -5.06 11.22 3.38
N VAL A 216 -4.49 10.52 4.35
CA VAL A 216 -3.72 9.30 4.11
C VAL A 216 -4.65 8.21 3.60
N LEU A 217 -4.26 7.58 2.49
CA LEU A 217 -5.02 6.50 1.89
C LEU A 217 -4.44 5.13 2.27
N GLY A 218 -5.30 4.12 2.25
CA GLY A 218 -4.93 2.76 2.56
C GLY A 218 -5.73 1.72 1.80
N LEU A 219 -5.36 0.47 2.01
CA LEU A 219 -6.05 -0.71 1.48
C LEU A 219 -6.25 -1.72 2.61
N SER A 220 -7.49 -2.15 2.78
CA SER A 220 -7.84 -3.31 3.59
C SER A 220 -8.23 -4.42 2.63
N ASP A 221 -7.50 -5.53 2.61
CA ASP A 221 -7.60 -6.50 1.51
C ASP A 221 -7.68 -7.94 2.01
N HIS A 222 -8.41 -8.76 1.27
CA HIS A 222 -8.65 -10.17 1.59
C HIS A 222 -8.22 -11.11 0.44
N THR A 223 -7.58 -10.58 -0.61
CA THR A 223 -7.08 -11.41 -1.73
C THR A 223 -5.78 -12.11 -1.35
N PRO A 224 -5.49 -13.26 -1.97
CA PRO A 224 -4.20 -13.92 -1.76
C PRO A 224 -3.05 -13.14 -2.44
N GLY A 225 -1.84 -13.32 -1.91
CA GLY A 225 -0.65 -12.68 -2.46
C GLY A 225 -0.59 -11.18 -2.21
N HIS A 226 0.06 -10.44 -3.12
CA HIS A 226 0.35 -9.03 -2.89
C HIS A 226 0.17 -8.12 -4.12
N ALA A 227 -0.47 -8.60 -5.18
CA ALA A 227 -0.69 -7.79 -6.39
C ALA A 227 -1.50 -6.52 -6.08
N THR A 228 -2.58 -6.67 -5.31
CA THR A 228 -3.45 -5.54 -4.91
C THR A 228 -2.71 -4.56 -4.00
N VAL A 229 -1.87 -5.08 -3.11
CA VAL A 229 -1.07 -4.27 -2.20
C VAL A 229 -0.09 -3.39 -2.98
N LEU A 230 0.67 -3.99 -3.90
CA LEU A 230 1.62 -3.24 -4.74
C LEU A 230 0.89 -2.18 -5.57
N GLY A 231 -0.22 -2.55 -6.20
CA GLY A 231 -1.03 -1.61 -6.98
C GLY A 231 -1.54 -0.44 -6.14
N SER A 232 -2.02 -0.71 -4.94
CA SER A 232 -2.52 0.34 -4.05
C SER A 232 -1.42 1.30 -3.60
N ILE A 233 -0.22 0.80 -3.31
CA ILE A 233 0.93 1.63 -2.94
C ILE A 233 1.31 2.54 -4.12
N ALA A 234 1.34 2.01 -5.34
CA ALA A 234 1.59 2.81 -6.54
C ALA A 234 0.53 3.90 -6.74
N LEU A 235 -0.70 3.67 -6.32
CA LEU A 235 -1.79 4.66 -6.36
C LEU A 235 -1.81 5.61 -5.15
N GLY A 236 -0.84 5.50 -4.25
CA GLY A 236 -0.67 6.43 -3.14
C GLY A 236 -1.13 5.93 -1.77
N ALA A 237 -1.56 4.68 -1.64
CA ALA A 237 -1.86 4.10 -0.34
C ALA A 237 -0.57 3.94 0.48
N ARG A 238 -0.65 4.21 1.78
CA ARG A 238 0.49 4.11 2.71
C ARG A 238 0.17 3.32 3.97
N VAL A 239 -1.05 2.81 4.09
CA VAL A 239 -1.43 1.88 5.15
C VAL A 239 -2.09 0.67 4.50
N ILE A 240 -1.58 -0.50 4.82
CA ILE A 240 -2.09 -1.77 4.29
C ILE A 240 -2.52 -2.65 5.45
N GLU A 241 -3.72 -3.20 5.37
CA GLU A 241 -4.21 -4.17 6.33
C GLU A 241 -4.52 -5.50 5.64
N LYS A 242 -4.01 -6.57 6.18
CA LYS A 242 -4.30 -7.94 5.77
C LYS A 242 -4.42 -8.85 6.98
N HIS A 243 -5.25 -9.88 6.88
CA HIS A 243 -5.35 -10.92 7.92
C HIS A 243 -4.03 -11.69 8.05
N PHE A 244 -3.76 -12.14 9.27
CA PHE A 244 -2.55 -12.89 9.61
C PHE A 244 -2.89 -14.14 10.40
N THR A 245 -2.33 -15.27 9.98
CA THR A 245 -2.38 -16.52 10.73
C THR A 245 -1.00 -17.20 10.72
N ASP A 246 -0.76 -18.03 11.69
CA ASP A 246 0.42 -18.91 11.69
C ASP A 246 0.22 -20.16 10.82
N ASP A 247 -1.05 -20.59 10.64
CA ASP A 247 -1.38 -21.82 9.94
C ASP A 247 -2.78 -21.73 9.31
N ASN A 248 -2.83 -21.72 7.98
CA ASN A 248 -4.08 -21.63 7.21
C ASN A 248 -4.96 -22.86 7.35
N THR A 249 -4.44 -23.99 7.84
CA THR A 249 -5.17 -25.25 7.99
C THR A 249 -5.94 -25.36 9.30
N ARG A 250 -5.72 -24.41 10.22
CA ARG A 250 -6.43 -24.42 11.51
C ARG A 250 -7.91 -24.15 11.32
N LYS A 251 -8.74 -24.71 12.20
CA LYS A 251 -10.17 -24.46 12.22
C LYS A 251 -10.44 -23.11 12.88
N GLY A 252 -11.33 -22.33 12.28
CA GLY A 252 -11.73 -21.02 12.75
C GLY A 252 -12.25 -20.18 11.59
N PRO A 253 -12.92 -19.05 11.87
CA PRO A 253 -13.59 -18.27 10.82
C PRO A 253 -12.63 -17.57 9.86
N ASP A 254 -11.39 -17.29 10.26
CA ASP A 254 -10.49 -16.40 9.52
C ASP A 254 -9.21 -17.06 8.98
N HIS A 255 -8.83 -18.24 9.47
CA HIS A 255 -7.56 -18.86 9.11
C HIS A 255 -7.39 -19.12 7.61
N LYS A 256 -8.44 -19.58 6.96
CA LYS A 256 -8.39 -20.08 5.58
C LYS A 256 -7.96 -19.01 4.57
N PHE A 257 -8.40 -17.77 4.72
CA PHE A 257 -8.10 -16.68 3.81
C PHE A 257 -7.09 -15.67 4.37
N SER A 258 -6.54 -15.96 5.54
CA SER A 258 -5.46 -15.15 6.10
C SER A 258 -4.14 -15.45 5.40
N MET A 259 -3.23 -14.49 5.41
CA MET A 259 -1.86 -14.69 4.99
C MET A 259 -1.04 -15.29 6.14
N ASN A 260 -0.09 -16.12 5.81
CA ASN A 260 0.82 -16.75 6.78
C ASN A 260 2.15 -15.97 6.87
N PRO A 261 3.06 -16.32 7.79
CA PRO A 261 4.32 -15.58 7.95
C PRO A 261 5.14 -15.44 6.67
N LYS A 262 5.20 -16.49 5.84
CA LYS A 262 5.96 -16.45 4.59
C LYS A 262 5.36 -15.48 3.58
N SER A 263 4.06 -15.58 3.31
CA SER A 263 3.38 -14.70 2.35
C SER A 263 3.35 -13.25 2.84
N TRP A 264 3.26 -13.03 4.16
CA TRP A 264 3.38 -11.70 4.76
C TRP A 264 4.76 -11.09 4.52
N ARG A 265 5.80 -11.86 4.77
CA ARG A 265 7.19 -11.39 4.57
C ARG A 265 7.44 -11.07 3.11
N ASP A 266 6.95 -11.91 2.19
CA ASP A 266 7.07 -11.65 0.75
C ASP A 266 6.34 -10.35 0.36
N MET A 267 5.12 -10.15 0.87
CA MET A 267 4.36 -8.93 0.62
C MET A 267 5.11 -7.68 1.08
N VAL A 268 5.62 -7.68 2.29
CA VAL A 268 6.37 -6.54 2.83
C VAL A 268 7.64 -6.30 2.02
N GLY A 269 8.40 -7.36 1.71
CA GLY A 269 9.63 -7.26 0.93
C GLY A 269 9.41 -6.68 -0.46
N ARG A 270 8.39 -7.16 -1.17
CA ARG A 270 8.04 -6.62 -2.51
C ARG A 270 7.58 -5.18 -2.42
N SER A 271 6.86 -4.83 -1.37
CA SER A 271 6.42 -3.44 -1.14
C SER A 271 7.61 -2.50 -0.92
N ARG A 272 8.63 -2.92 -0.19
CA ARG A 272 9.85 -2.11 -0.01
C ARG A 272 10.59 -1.89 -1.32
N GLU A 273 10.68 -2.92 -2.17
CA GLU A 273 11.25 -2.78 -3.51
C GLU A 273 10.47 -1.75 -4.34
N LEU A 274 9.14 -1.82 -4.30
CA LEU A 274 8.29 -0.88 -5.03
C LEU A 274 8.47 0.55 -4.54
N GLU A 275 8.52 0.77 -3.23
CA GLU A 275 8.70 2.11 -2.65
C GLU A 275 9.97 2.78 -3.21
N TYR A 276 11.08 2.05 -3.26
CA TYR A 276 12.31 2.55 -3.87
C TYR A 276 12.13 2.82 -5.36
N ALA A 277 11.44 1.94 -6.08
CA ALA A 277 11.26 2.04 -7.52
C ALA A 277 10.34 3.19 -7.96
N LEU A 278 9.47 3.69 -7.08
CA LEU A 278 8.56 4.79 -7.40
C LEU A 278 9.31 6.08 -7.72
N GLY A 279 10.37 6.39 -7.00
CA GLY A 279 11.18 7.59 -7.24
C GLY A 279 10.42 8.89 -7.07
N THR A 280 10.89 9.94 -7.73
CA THR A 280 10.36 11.30 -7.60
C THR A 280 9.47 11.73 -8.75
N GLY A 281 9.43 10.96 -9.84
CA GLY A 281 8.72 11.33 -11.07
C GLY A 281 9.51 12.23 -12.03
N VAL A 282 10.70 12.65 -11.66
CA VAL A 282 11.56 13.44 -12.55
C VAL A 282 12.26 12.51 -13.53
N LYS A 283 11.98 12.68 -14.84
CA LYS A 283 12.65 11.90 -15.88
C LYS A 283 14.00 12.54 -16.21
N LYS A 284 15.08 11.87 -15.84
CA LYS A 284 16.46 12.31 -16.09
C LYS A 284 17.37 11.10 -16.27
N ILE A 285 18.60 11.37 -16.72
CA ILE A 285 19.65 10.34 -16.72
C ILE A 285 20.03 10.07 -15.27
N MET A 286 19.84 8.84 -14.84
CA MET A 286 20.14 8.44 -13.47
C MET A 286 21.62 8.14 -13.29
N ASP A 287 22.10 8.17 -12.04
CA ASP A 287 23.53 7.98 -11.75
C ASP A 287 24.06 6.63 -12.23
N ASN A 288 23.24 5.59 -12.21
CA ASN A 288 23.61 4.24 -12.67
C ASN A 288 23.61 4.11 -14.21
N GLU A 289 23.21 5.16 -14.95
CA GLU A 289 23.18 5.17 -16.41
C GLU A 289 24.32 5.99 -17.04
N LYS A 290 25.23 6.55 -16.26
CA LYS A 290 26.28 7.43 -16.77
C LYS A 290 27.13 6.78 -17.86
N ASP A 291 27.49 5.51 -17.68
CA ASP A 291 28.24 4.76 -18.69
C ASP A 291 27.36 4.43 -19.90
N SER A 292 26.09 4.11 -19.68
CA SER A 292 25.15 3.78 -20.77
C SER A 292 24.91 4.96 -21.70
N VAL A 293 24.92 6.18 -21.18
CA VAL A 293 24.79 7.41 -21.98
C VAL A 293 25.88 7.51 -23.02
N VAL A 294 27.09 7.09 -22.68
CA VAL A 294 28.24 7.09 -23.61
C VAL A 294 28.20 5.85 -24.52
N VAL A 295 28.10 4.66 -23.93
CA VAL A 295 28.32 3.38 -24.65
C VAL A 295 27.14 3.02 -25.52
N GLN A 296 25.90 3.27 -25.09
CA GLN A 296 24.70 2.82 -25.77
C GLN A 296 24.00 3.87 -26.63
N ARG A 297 24.29 5.16 -26.42
CA ARG A 297 23.71 6.22 -27.24
C ARG A 297 24.52 6.43 -28.49
N ARG A 298 23.87 6.87 -29.55
CA ARG A 298 24.49 7.12 -30.84
C ARG A 298 24.94 8.57 -30.95
N ALA A 299 26.05 8.79 -31.70
CA ALA A 299 26.50 10.10 -32.15
C ALA A 299 26.52 10.11 -33.66
N LEU A 300 26.52 11.30 -34.24
CA LEU A 300 26.78 11.47 -35.65
C LEU A 300 28.28 11.24 -35.91
N CYS A 301 28.57 10.25 -36.75
CA CYS A 301 29.93 9.85 -37.13
C CYS A 301 30.11 10.01 -38.62
N ALA A 302 31.36 10.12 -39.03
CA ALA A 302 31.71 10.11 -40.45
C ALA A 302 31.40 8.71 -41.03
N SER A 303 30.66 8.66 -42.13
CA SER A 303 30.37 7.43 -42.84
C SER A 303 31.49 6.90 -43.71
N HIS A 304 32.49 7.74 -43.95
CA HIS A 304 33.73 7.48 -44.66
C HIS A 304 34.74 8.55 -44.27
N ASN A 305 35.99 8.43 -44.71
CA ASN A 305 37.01 9.42 -44.43
C ASN A 305 36.65 10.75 -45.09
N LEU A 306 36.78 11.84 -44.33
CA LEU A 306 36.51 13.19 -44.80
C LEU A 306 37.77 14.03 -44.72
N ASN A 307 38.05 14.81 -45.78
CA ASN A 307 39.24 15.67 -45.86
C ASN A 307 38.93 17.05 -45.26
N LYS A 308 39.95 17.68 -44.72
CA LYS A 308 39.89 19.07 -44.28
C LYS A 308 39.31 19.94 -45.39
N GLY A 309 38.37 20.81 -45.06
CA GLY A 309 37.68 21.69 -45.99
C GLY A 309 36.45 21.12 -46.66
N HIS A 310 36.12 19.85 -46.38
CA HIS A 310 34.92 19.22 -46.91
C HIS A 310 33.66 19.87 -46.35
N ILE A 311 32.63 20.05 -47.17
CA ILE A 311 31.31 20.54 -46.77
C ILE A 311 30.43 19.34 -46.54
N ILE A 312 29.93 19.18 -45.32
CA ILE A 312 29.17 18.01 -44.86
C ILE A 312 27.82 17.93 -45.60
N THR A 313 27.53 16.75 -46.15
CA THR A 313 26.20 16.36 -46.67
C THR A 313 25.64 15.23 -45.83
N SER A 314 24.37 14.91 -46.03
CA SER A 314 23.71 13.82 -45.28
C SER A 314 24.40 12.45 -45.51
N ASP A 315 24.97 12.22 -46.71
CA ASP A 315 25.64 10.95 -47.05
C ASP A 315 26.99 10.79 -46.33
N ASP A 316 27.53 11.86 -45.79
CA ASP A 316 28.79 11.83 -45.03
C ASP A 316 28.58 11.39 -43.59
N LEU A 317 27.32 11.26 -43.13
CA LEU A 317 26.97 11.04 -41.73
C LEU A 317 26.30 9.70 -41.53
N VAL A 318 26.64 9.06 -40.42
CA VAL A 318 26.00 7.85 -39.93
C VAL A 318 25.87 7.90 -38.40
N ALA A 319 24.76 7.42 -37.87
CA ALA A 319 24.56 7.38 -36.42
C ALA A 319 25.10 6.06 -35.86
N LEU A 320 26.16 6.12 -35.07
CA LEU A 320 26.84 4.96 -34.50
C LEU A 320 27.08 5.16 -33.00
N ARG A 321 27.14 4.07 -32.27
CA ARG A 321 27.59 4.00 -30.87
C ARG A 321 29.11 3.93 -30.84
N PRO A 322 29.78 4.51 -29.87
CA PRO A 322 29.29 5.30 -28.74
C PRO A 322 29.09 6.77 -29.09
N CYS A 323 28.45 7.50 -28.13
CA CYS A 323 28.42 8.95 -28.15
C CYS A 323 29.34 9.46 -27.04
N THR A 324 30.49 10.01 -27.40
CA THR A 324 31.43 10.62 -26.46
C THR A 324 30.83 11.93 -25.88
N SER A 325 31.46 12.48 -24.84
CA SER A 325 30.98 13.73 -24.21
C SER A 325 30.87 14.92 -25.18
N GLU A 326 31.72 14.94 -26.21
CA GLU A 326 31.71 15.98 -27.25
C GLU A 326 30.94 15.56 -28.50
N GLY A 327 30.38 14.34 -28.51
CA GLY A 327 29.62 13.82 -29.62
C GLY A 327 28.32 14.58 -29.84
N ILE A 328 27.83 14.57 -31.06
CA ILE A 328 26.60 15.28 -31.45
C ILE A 328 25.51 14.24 -31.64
N GLU A 329 24.41 14.44 -30.96
CA GLU A 329 23.27 13.53 -31.01
C GLU A 329 22.65 13.52 -32.44
N PRO A 330 22.19 12.35 -32.93
CA PRO A 330 21.66 12.24 -34.28
C PRO A 330 20.53 13.23 -34.63
N TYR A 331 19.70 13.61 -33.69
CA TYR A 331 18.62 14.57 -33.96
C TYR A 331 19.08 15.96 -34.30
N LYS A 332 20.36 16.27 -34.08
CA LYS A 332 20.99 17.56 -34.41
C LYS A 332 21.61 17.57 -35.81
N ILE A 333 21.29 16.60 -36.65
CA ILE A 333 21.91 16.46 -37.98
C ILE A 333 21.83 17.71 -38.83
N SER A 334 20.74 18.47 -38.76
CA SER A 334 20.59 19.71 -39.51
C SER A 334 21.63 20.79 -39.15
N GLN A 335 22.23 20.69 -37.98
CA GLN A 335 23.28 21.61 -37.52
C GLN A 335 24.65 21.31 -38.15
N LEU A 336 24.83 20.11 -38.71
CA LEU A 336 26.08 19.69 -39.34
C LEU A 336 26.04 19.82 -40.88
N ILE A 337 24.90 19.60 -41.51
CA ILE A 337 24.77 19.67 -42.96
C ILE A 337 25.08 21.07 -43.44
N GLY A 338 25.94 21.17 -44.43
CA GLY A 338 26.37 22.45 -44.99
C GLY A 338 27.53 23.12 -44.26
N LYS A 339 27.99 22.54 -43.15
CA LYS A 339 29.16 23.05 -42.41
C LYS A 339 30.43 22.52 -43.04
N THR A 340 31.51 23.32 -42.94
CA THR A 340 32.84 22.95 -43.41
C THR A 340 33.64 22.41 -42.24
N ILE A 341 34.38 21.33 -42.45
CA ILE A 341 35.25 20.74 -41.44
C ILE A 341 36.65 21.36 -41.51
N ASN A 342 37.27 21.50 -40.35
CA ASN A 342 38.58 22.15 -40.24
C ASN A 342 39.74 21.15 -40.08
N CYS A 343 39.50 19.87 -40.18
CA CYS A 343 40.49 18.83 -40.02
C CYS A 343 40.04 17.56 -40.77
N GLU A 344 40.93 16.59 -40.92
CA GLU A 344 40.58 15.27 -41.44
C GLU A 344 39.78 14.53 -40.37
N ILE A 345 38.72 13.79 -40.81
CA ILE A 345 37.89 12.97 -39.95
C ILE A 345 37.87 11.55 -40.51
N ILE A 346 38.18 10.57 -39.69
CA ILE A 346 38.27 9.17 -40.08
C ILE A 346 36.88 8.52 -40.02
N ASN A 347 36.64 7.58 -40.93
CA ASN A 347 35.39 6.76 -40.94
C ASN A 347 35.08 6.23 -39.53
N GLY A 348 33.88 6.46 -39.08
CA GLY A 348 33.39 6.01 -37.76
C GLY A 348 33.70 6.92 -36.58
N GLU A 349 34.48 7.98 -36.81
CA GLU A 349 34.81 8.94 -35.75
C GLU A 349 33.61 9.84 -35.43
N ASN A 350 33.39 10.13 -34.14
CA ASN A 350 32.39 11.10 -33.73
C ASN A 350 32.76 12.49 -34.27
N ILE A 351 31.82 13.14 -34.93
CA ILE A 351 32.00 14.52 -35.37
C ILE A 351 31.66 15.44 -34.18
N THR A 352 32.54 16.38 -33.89
CA THR A 352 32.38 17.33 -32.77
C THR A 352 32.35 18.76 -33.29
N GLU A 353 31.78 19.67 -32.50
CA GLU A 353 31.73 21.11 -32.88
C GLU A 353 33.14 21.71 -33.13
N SER A 354 34.14 21.28 -32.39
CA SER A 354 35.50 21.74 -32.54
C SER A 354 36.10 21.41 -33.91
N MET A 355 35.55 20.48 -34.65
CA MET A 355 35.95 20.08 -35.99
C MET A 355 35.31 20.95 -37.08
N LEU A 356 34.43 21.86 -36.74
CA LEU A 356 33.71 22.70 -37.68
C LEU A 356 34.38 24.06 -37.78
N VAL A 357 34.42 24.63 -39.00
CA VAL A 357 34.82 26.00 -39.22
C VAL A 357 33.77 26.94 -38.62
N GLN A 358 34.23 27.92 -37.88
CA GLN A 358 33.35 28.91 -37.25
C GLN A 358 32.76 29.88 -38.27
#